data_7568d04f565a3d0ed8d14a43ce61eada
#
_entry.id   7568d04f565a3d0ed8d14a43ce61eada
#
_cell.length_a   1.000
_cell.length_b   1.000
_cell.length_c   1.000
_cell.angle_alpha   90.00
_cell.angle_beta   90.00
_cell.angle_gamma   90.00
#
_symmetry.space_group_name_H-M   'P 1'
#
loop_
_entity.id
_entity.type
_entity.pdbx_description
1 polymer ?
#
loop_
_entity_poly.entity_id
_entity_poly.type
_entity_poly.pdbx_seq_one_letter_code
_entity_poly.pdbx_strand_id
1 'polypeptide(L)'
;TGGLFLRRNLSISGAEFKPTPIAVTEEDYSVLLDEKIELQIVLTNEGNVDAYDVVVLILVTDEYGETIHEQQSKIDSIGPQESRIFYSDAINIEAGVLHEWFIKLEEVEKEENLNDNLFNIFGFIPPEG
;
A
#
# COMPACT_ATOMS: atom_id res chain seq x y z
N THR A 1 -1.59 -2.09 39.21
CA THR A 1 -0.28 -1.97 38.67
C THR A 1 -0.29 -1.79 37.20
N GLY A 2 -0.19 -0.68 36.75
CA GLY A 2 -0.20 -0.36 35.34
C GLY A 2 0.41 -1.42 34.45
N GLY A 3 -0.33 -2.46 34.27
CA GLY A 3 0.09 -3.52 33.37
C GLY A 3 0.42 -2.95 32.01
N LEU A 4 1.50 -3.43 31.43
CA LEU A 4 1.82 -3.13 30.05
C LEU A 4 0.72 -3.71 29.19
N PHE A 5 -0.07 -2.84 28.61
CA PHE A 5 -1.00 -3.28 27.58
C PHE A 5 -0.19 -3.58 26.33
N LEU A 6 -0.17 -4.84 25.92
CA LEU A 6 0.45 -5.21 24.67
C LEU A 6 -0.44 -4.71 23.54
N ARG A 7 0.07 -3.75 22.80
CA ARG A 7 -0.66 -3.17 21.66
C ARG A 7 -0.01 -3.56 20.36
N ARG A 8 -0.80 -4.21 19.53
CA ARG A 8 -0.41 -4.45 18.14
C ARG A 8 -1.15 -3.42 17.31
N ASN A 9 -0.41 -2.57 16.65
CA ASN A 9 -1.00 -1.53 15.82
C ASN A 9 -0.10 -1.24 14.62
N LEU A 10 -0.27 -2.05 13.61
CA LEU A 10 0.46 -1.89 12.35
C LEU A 10 -0.39 -1.09 11.39
N SER A 11 0.17 -0.06 10.78
CA SER A 11 -0.56 0.77 9.85
C SER A 11 0.22 1.00 8.56
N ILE A 12 -0.52 1.31 7.49
CA ILE A 12 0.07 1.82 6.26
C ILE A 12 0.15 3.34 6.45
N SER A 13 1.35 3.84 6.71
CA SER A 13 1.55 5.26 6.98
C SER A 13 1.71 6.10 5.73
N GLY A 14 1.92 5.49 4.58
CA GLY A 14 1.98 6.21 3.33
C GLY A 14 2.21 5.29 2.15
N ALA A 15 1.88 5.79 0.96
CA ALA A 15 2.16 5.11 -0.29
C ALA A 15 2.38 6.15 -1.38
N GLU A 16 3.38 5.93 -2.21
CA GLU A 16 3.76 6.83 -3.28
C GLU A 16 4.10 6.05 -4.53
N PHE A 17 3.71 6.59 -5.68
CA PHE A 17 4.12 6.01 -6.95
C PHE A 17 5.57 6.34 -7.26
N LYS A 18 6.25 5.37 -7.88
CA LYS A 18 7.60 5.55 -8.42
C LYS A 18 7.61 5.07 -9.89
N PRO A 19 7.98 5.92 -10.82
CA PRO A 19 8.45 7.31 -10.64
C PRO A 19 7.36 8.23 -10.07
N THR A 20 7.80 9.33 -9.46
CA THR A 20 6.91 10.30 -8.81
C THR A 20 5.88 10.85 -9.81
N PRO A 21 4.59 10.92 -9.43
CA PRO A 21 3.58 11.53 -10.30
C PRO A 21 3.90 12.99 -10.61
N ILE A 22 3.48 13.44 -11.80
CA ILE A 22 3.69 14.83 -12.18
C ILE A 22 2.63 15.76 -11.61
N ALA A 23 1.49 15.22 -11.20
CA ALA A 23 0.40 16.00 -10.65
C ALA A 23 -0.57 15.07 -9.93
N VAL A 24 -1.48 15.67 -9.16
CA VAL A 24 -2.60 14.97 -8.54
C VAL A 24 -3.86 15.76 -8.88
N THR A 25 -4.89 15.08 -9.35
CA THR A 25 -6.15 15.73 -9.72
C THR A 25 -6.98 16.11 -8.49
N GLU A 26 -8.08 16.83 -8.69
CA GLU A 26 -8.99 17.18 -7.61
C GLU A 26 -9.61 15.96 -6.95
N GLU A 27 -9.73 14.86 -7.68
CA GLU A 27 -10.25 13.60 -7.16
C GLU A 27 -9.18 12.75 -6.46
N ASP A 28 -7.98 13.29 -6.27
CA ASP A 28 -6.82 12.59 -5.70
C ASP A 28 -6.29 11.46 -6.59
N TYR A 29 -6.47 11.59 -7.91
CA TYR A 29 -5.88 10.66 -8.85
C TYR A 29 -4.49 11.14 -9.25
N SER A 30 -3.49 10.27 -9.13
CA SER A 30 -2.13 10.59 -9.51
C SER A 30 -1.95 10.54 -11.02
N VAL A 31 -1.32 11.55 -11.57
CA VAL A 31 -1.03 11.63 -13.01
C VAL A 31 0.38 11.10 -13.23
N LEU A 32 0.49 9.99 -13.95
CA LEU A 32 1.73 9.26 -14.14
C LEU A 32 2.26 9.48 -15.56
N LEU A 33 3.59 9.43 -15.73
CA LEU A 33 4.22 9.59 -17.05
C LEU A 33 4.68 8.27 -17.65
N ASP A 34 5.20 7.39 -16.79
CA ASP A 34 5.81 6.16 -17.28
C ASP A 34 4.80 5.03 -17.30
N GLU A 35 4.92 4.15 -18.28
CA GLU A 35 4.07 2.97 -18.38
C GLU A 35 4.36 1.95 -17.30
N LYS A 36 5.61 1.91 -16.81
CA LYS A 36 6.03 0.97 -15.79
C LYS A 36 6.05 1.65 -14.43
N ILE A 37 5.18 1.20 -13.54
CA ILE A 37 4.92 1.85 -12.27
C ILE A 37 5.11 0.86 -11.12
N GLU A 38 5.80 1.29 -10.07
CA GLU A 38 5.80 0.57 -8.81
C GLU A 38 5.31 1.48 -7.70
N LEU A 39 4.87 0.89 -6.61
CA LEU A 39 4.34 1.62 -5.47
C LEU A 39 5.29 1.45 -4.29
N GLN A 40 5.71 2.56 -3.69
CA GLN A 40 6.49 2.57 -2.47
C GLN A 40 5.53 2.68 -1.30
N ILE A 41 5.56 1.70 -0.40
CA ILE A 41 4.64 1.62 0.72
C ILE A 41 5.43 1.74 2.00
N VAL A 42 4.97 2.58 2.93
CA VAL A 42 5.59 2.72 4.23
C VAL A 42 4.66 2.10 5.27
N LEU A 43 5.19 1.14 6.00
CA LEU A 43 4.49 0.44 7.07
C LEU A 43 5.09 0.89 8.40
N THR A 44 4.24 1.22 9.36
CA THR A 44 4.68 1.64 10.69
C THR A 44 4.02 0.80 11.75
N ASN A 45 4.82 0.26 12.64
CA ASN A 45 4.33 -0.42 13.82
C ASN A 45 4.20 0.60 14.95
N GLU A 46 2.99 1.07 15.18
CA GLU A 46 2.70 2.05 16.23
C GLU A 46 2.42 1.39 17.58
N GLY A 47 2.48 0.07 17.62
CA GLY A 47 2.30 -0.68 18.85
C GLY A 47 3.55 -0.70 19.73
N ASN A 48 3.47 -1.43 20.82
CA ASN A 48 4.59 -1.58 21.75
C ASN A 48 5.20 -2.99 21.74
N VAL A 49 4.81 -3.82 20.80
CA VAL A 49 5.38 -5.17 20.62
C VAL A 49 5.72 -5.35 19.15
N ASP A 50 6.59 -6.32 18.86
CA ASP A 50 6.94 -6.65 17.48
C ASP A 50 5.73 -7.18 16.71
N ALA A 51 5.62 -6.81 15.46
CA ALA A 51 4.67 -7.42 14.54
C ALA A 51 5.42 -8.50 13.74
N TYR A 52 4.89 -9.70 13.71
CA TYR A 52 5.52 -10.84 13.03
C TYR A 52 4.65 -11.36 11.91
N ASP A 53 5.30 -11.92 10.89
CA ASP A 53 4.63 -12.60 9.78
C ASP A 53 3.58 -11.71 9.13
N VAL A 54 3.97 -10.47 8.85
CA VAL A 54 3.08 -9.48 8.24
C VAL A 54 2.94 -9.78 6.76
N VAL A 55 1.71 -9.99 6.30
CA VAL A 55 1.43 -10.24 4.90
C VAL A 55 0.94 -8.96 4.25
N VAL A 56 1.58 -8.55 3.17
CA VAL A 56 1.19 -7.38 2.38
C VAL A 56 0.54 -7.90 1.11
N LEU A 57 -0.75 -7.60 0.96
CA LEU A 57 -1.52 -7.96 -0.22
C LEU A 57 -1.70 -6.70 -1.07
N ILE A 58 -1.37 -6.80 -2.34
CA ILE A 58 -1.55 -5.69 -3.28
C ILE A 58 -2.38 -6.18 -4.45
N LEU A 59 -3.46 -5.47 -4.71
CA LEU A 59 -4.35 -5.75 -5.82
C LEU A 59 -4.44 -4.51 -6.69
N VAL A 60 -4.18 -4.65 -7.98
CA VAL A 60 -4.32 -3.57 -8.94
C VAL A 60 -5.44 -3.89 -9.90
N THR A 61 -6.42 -3.01 -9.96
CA THR A 61 -7.56 -3.17 -10.86
C THR A 61 -7.67 -1.95 -11.78
N ASP A 62 -8.29 -2.13 -12.94
CA ASP A 62 -8.58 -1.01 -13.84
C ASP A 62 -10.00 -0.49 -13.60
N GLU A 63 -10.37 0.56 -14.32
CA GLU A 63 -11.68 1.19 -14.16
C GLU A 63 -12.84 0.30 -14.62
N TYR A 64 -12.54 -0.79 -15.33
CA TYR A 64 -13.53 -1.75 -15.78
C TYR A 64 -13.70 -2.92 -14.80
N GLY A 65 -12.96 -2.90 -13.69
CA GLY A 65 -13.02 -3.94 -12.68
C GLY A 65 -12.15 -5.15 -12.96
N GLU A 66 -11.30 -5.09 -13.98
CA GLU A 66 -10.37 -6.19 -14.27
C GLU A 66 -9.16 -6.14 -13.35
N THR A 67 -8.75 -7.30 -12.87
CA THR A 67 -7.53 -7.43 -12.07
C THR A 67 -6.33 -7.42 -13.01
N ILE A 68 -5.48 -6.41 -12.83
CA ILE A 68 -4.27 -6.25 -13.64
C ILE A 68 -3.09 -6.97 -12.97
N HIS A 69 -3.05 -6.95 -11.65
CA HIS A 69 -1.95 -7.53 -10.90
C HIS A 69 -2.38 -7.89 -9.48
N GLU A 70 -1.88 -9.01 -8.99
CA GLU A 70 -2.02 -9.40 -7.60
C GLU A 70 -0.65 -9.80 -7.07
N GLN A 71 -0.36 -9.36 -5.86
CA GLN A 71 0.91 -9.65 -5.23
C GLN A 71 0.69 -9.93 -3.75
N GLN A 72 1.36 -10.94 -3.25
CA GLN A 72 1.38 -11.25 -1.83
C GLN A 72 2.82 -11.37 -1.39
N SER A 73 3.19 -10.61 -0.38
CA SER A 73 4.55 -10.60 0.16
C SER A 73 4.49 -10.71 1.67
N LYS A 74 5.55 -11.25 2.26
CA LYS A 74 5.63 -11.45 3.70
C LYS A 74 6.82 -10.70 4.26
N ILE A 75 6.59 -9.99 5.36
CA ILE A 75 7.63 -9.32 6.13
C ILE A 75 7.77 -10.08 7.43
N ASP A 76 8.98 -10.54 7.77
CA ASP A 76 9.21 -11.38 8.94
C ASP A 76 8.86 -10.67 10.24
N SER A 77 9.31 -9.43 10.40
CA SER A 77 8.98 -8.67 11.61
C SER A 77 9.19 -7.18 11.41
N ILE A 78 8.42 -6.40 12.18
CA ILE A 78 8.59 -4.95 12.28
C ILE A 78 8.55 -4.63 13.77
N GLY A 79 9.62 -4.03 14.29
CA GLY A 79 9.73 -3.72 15.71
C GLY A 79 8.81 -2.57 16.14
N PRO A 80 8.59 -2.42 17.46
CA PRO A 80 7.75 -1.33 17.97
C PRO A 80 8.31 0.04 17.56
N GLN A 81 7.45 0.90 17.08
CA GLN A 81 7.80 2.25 16.62
C GLN A 81 8.73 2.25 15.40
N GLU A 82 8.89 1.11 14.75
CA GLU A 82 9.71 0.98 13.55
C GLU A 82 8.86 1.19 12.30
N SER A 83 9.45 1.85 11.30
CA SER A 83 8.85 1.96 9.98
C SER A 83 9.66 1.12 9.00
N ARG A 84 8.96 0.51 8.05
CA ARG A 84 9.59 -0.31 7.04
C ARG A 84 9.09 0.11 5.66
N ILE A 85 10.01 0.25 4.71
CA ILE A 85 9.64 0.58 3.33
C ILE A 85 9.54 -0.71 2.53
N PHE A 86 8.46 -0.85 1.79
CA PHE A 86 8.19 -2.00 0.95
C PHE A 86 7.80 -1.52 -0.45
N TYR A 87 8.33 -2.18 -1.48
CA TYR A 87 8.00 -1.84 -2.87
C TYR A 87 7.15 -2.92 -3.50
N SER A 88 6.09 -2.51 -4.18
CA SER A 88 5.32 -3.45 -5.01
C SER A 88 6.14 -3.85 -6.23
N ASP A 89 5.71 -4.93 -6.89
CA ASP A 89 6.27 -5.26 -8.19
C ASP A 89 6.00 -4.11 -9.16
N ALA A 90 6.96 -3.84 -10.04
CA ALA A 90 6.74 -2.87 -11.11
C ALA A 90 5.83 -3.50 -12.16
N ILE A 91 4.77 -2.79 -12.51
CA ILE A 91 3.79 -3.27 -13.47
C ILE A 91 3.61 -2.26 -14.60
N ASN A 92 3.20 -2.75 -15.76
CA ASN A 92 2.85 -1.90 -16.88
C ASN A 92 1.37 -1.59 -16.83
N ILE A 93 1.01 -0.31 -16.99
CA ILE A 93 -0.38 0.11 -17.05
C ILE A 93 -0.69 0.74 -18.41
N GLU A 94 -1.96 0.69 -18.78
CA GLU A 94 -2.43 1.21 -20.07
C GLU A 94 -2.75 2.70 -19.97
N ALA A 95 -2.27 3.49 -20.93
CA ALA A 95 -2.57 4.91 -20.97
C ALA A 95 -4.07 5.15 -21.21
N GLY A 96 -4.61 6.18 -20.58
CA GLY A 96 -6.00 6.55 -20.72
C GLY A 96 -6.96 5.74 -19.87
N VAL A 97 -6.46 4.84 -19.03
CA VAL A 97 -7.28 3.99 -18.15
C VAL A 97 -6.91 4.26 -16.71
N LEU A 98 -7.90 4.51 -15.87
CA LEU A 98 -7.70 4.72 -14.45
C LEU A 98 -7.46 3.37 -13.77
N HIS A 99 -6.45 3.32 -12.92
CA HIS A 99 -6.10 2.12 -12.17
C HIS A 99 -6.17 2.41 -10.66
N GLU A 100 -6.53 1.40 -9.90
CA GLU A 100 -6.55 1.47 -8.45
C GLU A 100 -5.57 0.44 -7.87
N TRP A 101 -4.70 0.89 -6.98
CA TRP A 101 -3.84 0.02 -6.18
C TRP A 101 -4.47 -0.10 -4.80
N PHE A 102 -4.85 -1.31 -4.45
CA PHE A 102 -5.45 -1.60 -3.16
C PHE A 102 -4.45 -2.39 -2.33
N ILE A 103 -4.15 -1.92 -1.13
CA ILE A 103 -3.16 -2.53 -0.26
C ILE A 103 -3.85 -2.96 1.02
N LYS A 104 -3.59 -4.20 1.42
CA LYS A 104 -4.13 -4.75 2.65
C LYS A 104 -3.02 -5.41 3.44
N LEU A 105 -2.97 -5.12 4.73
CA LEU A 105 -2.06 -5.78 5.66
C LEU A 105 -2.82 -6.86 6.43
N GLU A 106 -2.19 -8.03 6.55
CA GLU A 106 -2.72 -9.10 7.38
C GLU A 106 -1.64 -9.54 8.35
N GLU A 107 -2.02 -9.71 9.61
CA GLU A 107 -1.14 -10.23 10.64
C GLU A 107 -1.67 -11.58 11.10
N VAL A 108 -0.77 -12.46 11.56
CA VAL A 108 -1.16 -13.75 12.12
C VAL A 108 -1.99 -13.55 13.38
N GLU A 109 -1.64 -12.53 14.17
CA GLU A 109 -2.38 -12.20 15.37
C GLU A 109 -3.30 -11.01 15.11
N LYS A 110 -4.52 -11.09 15.61
CA LYS A 110 -5.52 -10.06 15.34
C LYS A 110 -5.16 -8.73 15.99
N GLU A 111 -5.29 -7.69 15.21
CA GLU A 111 -5.20 -6.32 15.62
C GLU A 111 -6.59 -5.79 15.99
N GLU A 112 -6.64 -4.88 16.95
CA GLU A 112 -7.91 -4.28 17.36
C GLU A 112 -8.44 -3.28 16.35
N ASN A 113 -7.54 -2.57 15.67
CA ASN A 113 -7.93 -1.56 14.68
C ASN A 113 -7.62 -2.03 13.28
N LEU A 114 -8.61 -2.60 12.62
CA LEU A 114 -8.44 -3.14 11.26
C LEU A 114 -8.47 -2.07 10.19
N ASN A 115 -8.92 -0.85 10.48
CA ASN A 115 -9.03 0.21 9.49
C ASN A 115 -7.67 0.71 9.00
N ASP A 116 -6.66 0.65 9.84
CA ASP A 116 -5.31 1.10 9.51
C ASP A 116 -4.61 0.14 8.55
N ASN A 117 -5.20 -1.02 8.30
CA ASN A 117 -4.60 -2.08 7.49
C ASN A 117 -5.03 -2.02 6.04
N LEU A 118 -5.83 -1.04 5.67
CA LEU A 118 -6.34 -0.88 4.31
C LEU A 118 -5.92 0.47 3.75
N PHE A 119 -5.51 0.48 2.50
CA PHE A 119 -5.14 1.71 1.82
C PHE A 119 -5.40 1.57 0.33
N ASN A 120 -5.90 2.61 -0.29
CA ASN A 120 -6.06 2.60 -1.74
C ASN A 120 -5.55 3.90 -2.35
N ILE A 121 -5.04 3.80 -3.57
CA ILE A 121 -4.51 4.94 -4.30
C ILE A 121 -4.81 4.73 -5.79
N PHE A 122 -5.16 5.82 -6.46
CA PHE A 122 -5.52 5.80 -7.88
C PHE A 122 -4.48 6.49 -8.73
N GLY A 123 -4.23 5.96 -9.90
CA GLY A 123 -3.32 6.58 -10.83
C GLY A 123 -3.68 6.27 -12.28
N PHE A 124 -3.26 7.14 -13.18
CA PHE A 124 -3.46 6.95 -14.60
C PHE A 124 -2.37 7.67 -15.40
N ILE A 125 -2.12 7.16 -16.60
CA ILE A 125 -1.28 7.83 -17.58
C ILE A 125 -2.24 8.54 -18.53
N PRO A 126 -2.10 9.87 -18.74
CA PRO A 126 -2.99 10.57 -19.66
C PRO A 126 -2.90 9.97 -21.06
N PRO A 127 -4.03 9.87 -21.78
CA PRO A 127 -3.99 9.37 -23.15
C PRO A 127 -3.22 10.36 -24.04
N GLU A 128 -2.53 9.81 -25.02
CA GLU A 128 -1.89 10.64 -26.04
C GLU A 128 -2.98 11.22 -26.92
N GLY A 129 -3.03 12.52 -26.96
CA GLY A 129 -4.05 13.21 -27.76
C GLY A 129 -3.52 13.83 -29.00
#